data_eb027382d808c208815c664474e17df3
#
_entry.id   eb027382d808c208815c664474e17df3
#
_cell.length_a   1.000
_cell.length_b   1.000
_cell.length_c   1.000
_cell.angle_alpha   90.00
_cell.angle_beta   90.00
_cell.angle_gamma   90.00
#
_symmetry.space_group_name_H-M   'P 1'
#
loop_
_entity.id
_entity.type
_entity.pdbx_description
1 polymer ?
#
loop_
_entity_poly.entity_id
_entity_poly.type
_entity_poly.pdbx_seq_one_letter_code
_entity_poly.pdbx_strand_id
1 'polypeptide(L)'
;MKIIVLHGDYTIKLYERLNKFIEIAKKRGWEVTNDEISQTPSLFNKETLTIVRKYNLISKKNIPGISKIPGTLVIYNEGNIPQLFLKELPKDTKIEEFKLPKIIWNFLDNISVKLLHETVKTEPIEFVFSVLAKRFRDLYWVKVNEESLPYQPWQIGKLKRQAQKYSQDTLKEIINKLAEIDVKVKTSKADLISELDLLLIKSLE
;
A
#
# COMPACT_ATOMS: atom_id res chain seq x y z
N MET A 1 -22.95 1.04 15.27
CA MET A 1 -22.17 0.70 14.07
C MET A 1 -20.85 0.05 14.45
N LYS A 2 -20.31 -0.87 13.61
CA LYS A 2 -18.98 -1.41 13.80
C LYS A 2 -18.00 -0.69 12.87
N ILE A 3 -16.92 -0.11 13.43
CA ILE A 3 -15.91 0.60 12.67
C ILE A 3 -14.65 -0.25 12.61
N ILE A 4 -14.13 -0.45 11.40
CA ILE A 4 -12.91 -1.21 11.14
C ILE A 4 -11.99 -0.35 10.30
N VAL A 5 -10.76 -0.19 10.74
CA VAL A 5 -9.71 0.52 10.00
C VAL A 5 -8.73 -0.51 9.47
N LEU A 6 -8.53 -0.54 8.17
CA LEU A 6 -7.53 -1.36 7.49
C LEU A 6 -6.49 -0.42 6.89
N HIS A 7 -5.25 -0.47 7.33
CA HIS A 7 -4.20 0.39 6.81
C HIS A 7 -2.81 -0.26 6.83
N GLY A 8 -1.88 0.28 6.05
CA GLY A 8 -0.48 -0.17 6.06
C GLY A 8 0.11 -0.31 4.67
N ASP A 9 1.39 -0.65 4.63
CA ASP A 9 2.17 -0.70 3.40
C ASP A 9 2.10 -2.07 2.69
N TYR A 10 1.59 -3.12 3.36
CA TYR A 10 1.42 -4.45 2.75
C TYR A 10 0.09 -4.55 2.01
N THR A 11 0.02 -3.89 0.86
CA THR A 11 -1.21 -3.67 0.08
C THR A 11 -1.91 -4.95 -0.33
N ILE A 12 -1.19 -6.03 -0.64
CA ILE A 12 -1.80 -7.33 -0.99
C ILE A 12 -2.66 -7.86 0.16
N LYS A 13 -2.09 -7.98 1.36
CA LYS A 13 -2.83 -8.49 2.53
C LYS A 13 -3.93 -7.55 2.98
N LEU A 14 -3.69 -6.26 2.84
CA LEU A 14 -4.68 -5.22 3.09
C LEU A 14 -5.90 -5.40 2.17
N TYR A 15 -5.66 -5.59 0.87
CA TYR A 15 -6.73 -5.80 -0.12
C TYR A 15 -7.43 -7.15 0.04
N GLU A 16 -6.71 -8.24 0.29
CA GLU A 16 -7.29 -9.54 0.61
C GLU A 16 -8.26 -9.43 1.81
N ARG A 17 -7.86 -8.66 2.83
CA ARG A 17 -8.69 -8.44 4.01
C ARG A 17 -9.97 -7.67 3.70
N LEU A 18 -9.87 -6.62 2.89
CA LEU A 18 -11.03 -5.86 2.42
C LEU A 18 -12.00 -6.76 1.64
N ASN A 19 -11.47 -7.56 0.70
CA ASN A 19 -12.29 -8.47 -0.10
C ASN A 19 -13.05 -9.49 0.75
N LYS A 20 -12.44 -10.02 1.82
CA LYS A 20 -13.14 -10.89 2.77
C LYS A 20 -14.33 -10.20 3.43
N PHE A 21 -14.25 -8.91 3.76
CA PHE A 21 -15.40 -8.17 4.29
C PHE A 21 -16.49 -8.01 3.25
N ILE A 22 -16.12 -7.68 2.01
CA ILE A 22 -17.06 -7.54 0.89
C ILE A 22 -17.79 -8.87 0.61
N GLU A 23 -17.06 -9.99 0.57
CA GLU A 23 -17.63 -11.31 0.36
C GLU A 23 -18.63 -11.71 1.46
N ILE A 24 -18.26 -11.45 2.73
CA ILE A 24 -19.13 -11.74 3.87
C ILE A 24 -20.40 -10.87 3.80
N ALA A 25 -20.27 -9.58 3.47
CA ALA A 25 -21.40 -8.68 3.32
C ALA A 25 -22.35 -9.15 2.20
N LYS A 26 -21.81 -9.51 1.03
CA LYS A 26 -22.58 -10.05 -0.10
C LYS A 26 -23.31 -11.35 0.27
N LYS A 27 -22.62 -12.31 0.95
CA LYS A 27 -23.23 -13.57 1.39
C LYS A 27 -24.38 -13.35 2.39
N ARG A 28 -24.35 -12.27 3.17
CA ARG A 28 -25.41 -11.90 4.12
C ARG A 28 -26.52 -11.03 3.51
N GLY A 29 -26.41 -10.72 2.21
CA GLY A 29 -27.38 -9.85 1.53
C GLY A 29 -27.29 -8.39 1.94
N TRP A 30 -26.15 -7.96 2.51
CA TRP A 30 -25.91 -6.57 2.88
C TRP A 30 -25.71 -5.72 1.64
N GLU A 31 -26.08 -4.45 1.72
CA GLU A 31 -25.76 -3.45 0.72
C GLU A 31 -24.31 -2.99 0.90
N VAL A 32 -23.53 -2.94 -0.20
CA VAL A 32 -22.13 -2.48 -0.18
C VAL A 32 -22.04 -1.13 -0.88
N THR A 33 -21.65 -0.10 -0.14
CA THR A 33 -21.49 1.28 -0.65
C THR A 33 -20.04 1.71 -0.58
N ASN A 34 -19.59 2.54 -1.54
CA ASN A 34 -18.22 3.07 -1.59
C ASN A 34 -18.24 4.58 -1.43
N ASP A 35 -17.34 5.10 -0.59
CA ASP A 35 -16.99 6.51 -0.39
C ASP A 35 -18.16 7.45 0.02
N GLU A 36 -19.38 6.96 0.08
CA GLU A 36 -20.54 7.71 0.55
C GLU A 36 -20.89 7.30 2.00
N ILE A 37 -20.67 8.21 2.92
CA ILE A 37 -21.13 8.06 4.29
C ILE A 37 -22.59 8.58 4.34
N SER A 38 -23.54 7.73 3.93
CA SER A 38 -24.96 8.07 4.02
C SER A 38 -25.44 7.94 5.46
N GLN A 39 -26.06 8.99 5.96
CA GLN A 39 -26.74 8.98 7.28
C GLN A 39 -28.17 8.45 7.20
N THR A 40 -28.68 8.23 6.00
CA THR A 40 -30.03 7.70 5.79
C THR A 40 -30.03 6.18 5.87
N PRO A 41 -30.87 5.58 6.72
CA PRO A 41 -31.07 4.13 6.71
C PRO A 41 -31.54 3.66 5.34
N SER A 42 -31.10 2.47 4.91
CA SER A 42 -31.64 1.85 3.71
C SER A 42 -33.16 1.74 3.83
N LEU A 43 -33.91 2.15 2.80
CA LEU A 43 -35.37 2.06 2.74
C LEU A 43 -35.89 0.61 2.92
N PHE A 44 -35.04 -0.38 2.73
CA PHE A 44 -35.35 -1.81 2.82
C PHE A 44 -34.85 -2.48 4.10
N ASN A 45 -34.47 -1.76 5.13
CA ASN A 45 -33.93 -2.29 6.40
C ASN A 45 -32.76 -3.27 6.24
N LYS A 46 -31.99 -3.16 5.15
CA LYS A 46 -30.78 -3.99 4.95
C LYS A 46 -29.62 -3.42 5.73
N GLU A 47 -28.86 -4.31 6.35
CA GLU A 47 -27.57 -3.90 6.90
C GLU A 47 -26.63 -3.45 5.76
N THR A 48 -25.81 -2.45 6.04
CA THR A 48 -24.91 -1.84 5.04
C THR A 48 -23.44 -2.06 5.43
N LEU A 49 -22.60 -2.33 4.42
CA LEU A 49 -21.15 -2.24 4.50
C LEU A 49 -20.72 -1.00 3.72
N THR A 50 -20.31 0.05 4.43
CA THR A 50 -19.76 1.26 3.82
C THR A 50 -18.24 1.17 3.79
N ILE A 51 -17.63 1.35 2.61
CA ILE A 51 -16.18 1.34 2.42
C ILE A 51 -15.73 2.74 2.06
N VAL A 52 -14.89 3.35 2.90
CA VAL A 52 -14.25 4.63 2.60
C VAL A 52 -12.80 4.38 2.23
N ARG A 53 -12.47 4.66 0.97
CA ARG A 53 -11.12 4.54 0.43
C ARG A 53 -10.37 5.84 0.65
N LYS A 54 -9.42 5.86 1.56
CA LYS A 54 -8.62 6.96 2.09
C LYS A 54 -9.28 7.65 3.29
N TYR A 55 -8.54 7.66 4.40
CA TYR A 55 -8.99 8.24 5.67
C TYR A 55 -9.31 9.74 5.60
N ASN A 56 -8.64 10.48 4.68
CA ASN A 56 -8.83 11.93 4.52
C ASN A 56 -10.16 12.33 3.85
N LEU A 57 -10.91 11.38 3.31
CA LEU A 57 -12.29 11.61 2.86
C LEU A 57 -13.26 11.76 4.04
N ILE A 58 -12.84 11.36 5.24
CA ILE A 58 -13.64 11.52 6.46
C ILE A 58 -13.31 12.87 7.07
N SER A 59 -14.25 13.81 6.98
CA SER A 59 -14.11 15.10 7.66
C SER A 59 -14.09 14.90 9.18
N LYS A 60 -13.17 15.57 9.88
CA LYS A 60 -13.09 15.55 11.34
C LYS A 60 -14.43 15.91 12.02
N LYS A 61 -15.21 16.81 11.41
CA LYS A 61 -16.55 17.18 11.90
C LYS A 61 -17.54 16.02 11.89
N ASN A 62 -17.33 15.02 11.01
CA ASN A 62 -18.23 13.88 10.88
C ASN A 62 -17.86 12.72 11.81
N ILE A 63 -16.65 12.70 12.38
CA ILE A 63 -16.17 11.62 13.26
C ILE A 63 -17.11 11.36 14.44
N PRO A 64 -17.60 12.36 15.19
CA PRO A 64 -18.53 12.13 16.30
C PRO A 64 -19.89 11.53 15.87
N GLY A 65 -20.28 11.78 14.63
CA GLY A 65 -21.54 11.26 14.05
C GLY A 65 -21.41 9.88 13.43
N ILE A 66 -20.18 9.41 13.14
CA ILE A 66 -19.93 8.13 12.47
C ILE A 66 -20.53 6.95 13.23
N SER A 67 -20.48 6.95 14.56
CA SER A 67 -21.04 5.87 15.39
C SER A 67 -22.57 5.76 15.32
N LYS A 68 -23.26 6.78 14.83
CA LYS A 68 -24.73 6.81 14.67
C LYS A 68 -25.21 6.21 13.33
N ILE A 69 -24.29 5.96 12.39
CA ILE A 69 -24.62 5.41 11.08
C ILE A 69 -24.94 3.91 11.23
N PRO A 70 -26.00 3.38 10.62
CA PRO A 70 -26.31 1.95 10.68
C PRO A 70 -25.28 1.11 9.92
N GLY A 71 -25.05 -0.15 10.34
CA GLY A 71 -24.21 -1.11 9.63
C GLY A 71 -22.74 -1.15 10.06
N THR A 72 -21.87 -1.48 9.12
CA THR A 72 -20.41 -1.59 9.32
C THR A 72 -19.67 -0.62 8.40
N LEU A 73 -18.77 0.18 8.97
CA LEU A 73 -17.87 1.07 8.23
C LEU A 73 -16.47 0.44 8.16
N VAL A 74 -15.92 0.32 6.96
CA VAL A 74 -14.53 -0.04 6.73
C VAL A 74 -13.79 1.16 6.16
N ILE A 75 -12.80 1.66 6.91
CA ILE A 75 -11.87 2.68 6.44
C ILE A 75 -10.65 1.94 5.88
N TYR A 76 -10.46 2.01 4.58
CA TYR A 76 -9.35 1.39 3.86
C TYR A 76 -8.33 2.45 3.46
N ASN A 77 -7.06 2.26 3.81
CA ASN A 77 -6.01 3.20 3.45
C ASN A 77 -4.69 2.49 3.12
N GLU A 78 -4.22 2.65 1.90
CA GLU A 78 -2.87 2.23 1.53
C GLU A 78 -1.84 3.17 2.16
N GLY A 79 -0.88 2.59 2.89
CA GLY A 79 0.07 3.32 3.71
C GLY A 79 -0.44 3.63 5.12
N ASN A 80 0.38 4.35 5.87
CA ASN A 80 0.11 4.63 7.27
C ASN A 80 -0.92 5.74 7.47
N ILE A 81 -1.80 5.57 8.46
CA ILE A 81 -2.72 6.61 8.92
C ILE A 81 -2.07 7.35 10.10
N PRO A 82 -2.14 8.71 10.16
CA PRO A 82 -1.62 9.47 11.28
C PRO A 82 -2.27 9.05 12.60
N GLN A 83 -1.46 8.89 13.65
CA GLN A 83 -1.93 8.50 14.99
C GLN A 83 -2.96 9.48 15.57
N LEU A 84 -2.88 10.76 15.20
CA LEU A 84 -3.86 11.77 15.63
C LEU A 84 -5.26 11.43 15.10
N PHE A 85 -5.39 11.01 13.84
CA PHE A 85 -6.66 10.59 13.26
C PHE A 85 -7.19 9.33 13.94
N LEU A 86 -6.34 8.33 14.17
CA LEU A 86 -6.74 7.07 14.83
C LEU A 86 -7.25 7.31 16.26
N LYS A 87 -6.69 8.27 16.99
CA LYS A 87 -7.12 8.64 18.34
C LYS A 87 -8.45 9.38 18.38
N GLU A 88 -8.84 10.05 17.28
CA GLU A 88 -10.14 10.75 17.18
C GLU A 88 -11.30 9.78 16.93
N LEU A 89 -11.02 8.53 16.49
CA LEU A 89 -12.04 7.52 16.24
C LEU A 89 -12.64 6.97 17.57
N PRO A 90 -13.89 6.48 17.55
CA PRO A 90 -14.50 5.82 18.70
C PRO A 90 -13.63 4.71 19.29
N LYS A 91 -13.66 4.55 20.62
CA LYS A 91 -12.79 3.60 21.35
C LYS A 91 -12.99 2.11 20.95
N ASP A 92 -14.16 1.78 20.47
CA ASP A 92 -14.54 0.44 19.99
C ASP A 92 -14.13 0.16 18.53
N THR A 93 -13.41 1.11 17.89
CA THR A 93 -12.89 0.96 16.54
C THR A 93 -11.82 -0.15 16.49
N LYS A 94 -12.03 -1.11 15.60
CA LYS A 94 -11.02 -2.15 15.35
C LYS A 94 -10.01 -1.65 14.33
N ILE A 95 -8.72 -1.58 14.72
CA ILE A 95 -7.62 -1.16 13.85
C ILE A 95 -6.79 -2.39 13.50
N GLU A 96 -6.64 -2.66 12.20
CA GLU A 96 -5.79 -3.72 11.65
C GLU A 96 -4.71 -3.06 10.78
N GLU A 97 -3.44 -3.10 11.24
CA GLU A 97 -2.28 -2.55 10.53
C GLU A 97 -1.55 -3.68 9.79
N PHE A 98 -1.31 -3.50 8.49
CA PHE A 98 -0.64 -4.44 7.60
C PHE A 98 0.75 -3.93 7.24
N LYS A 99 1.75 -4.35 8.02
CA LYS A 99 3.17 -3.97 7.82
C LYS A 99 3.83 -4.86 6.79
N LEU A 100 4.69 -4.26 5.96
CA LEU A 100 5.57 -5.04 5.09
C LEU A 100 6.38 -6.06 5.89
N PRO A 101 6.51 -7.32 5.41
CA PRO A 101 7.37 -8.32 6.00
C PRO A 101 8.83 -7.85 6.12
N LYS A 102 9.53 -8.32 7.16
CA LYS A 102 10.95 -7.96 7.37
C LYS A 102 11.84 -8.35 6.19
N ILE A 103 11.52 -9.45 5.48
CA ILE A 103 12.29 -9.92 4.33
C ILE A 103 12.25 -8.90 3.19
N ILE A 104 11.09 -8.24 2.94
CA ILE A 104 10.96 -7.16 1.97
C ILE A 104 11.87 -5.99 2.34
N TRP A 105 11.85 -5.57 3.61
CA TRP A 105 12.72 -4.48 4.07
C TRP A 105 14.20 -4.83 3.92
N ASN A 106 14.59 -6.07 4.27
CA ASN A 106 15.97 -6.52 4.11
C ASN A 106 16.40 -6.49 2.64
N PHE A 107 15.54 -6.95 1.73
CA PHE A 107 15.78 -6.89 0.29
C PHE A 107 15.90 -5.44 -0.20
N LEU A 108 14.96 -4.56 0.16
CA LEU A 108 14.99 -3.15 -0.27
C LEU A 108 16.18 -2.35 0.26
N ASP A 109 16.70 -2.73 1.43
CA ASP A 109 17.87 -2.09 2.02
C ASP A 109 19.19 -2.59 1.42
N ASN A 110 19.22 -3.87 0.98
CA ASN A 110 20.40 -4.57 0.45
C ASN A 110 20.06 -5.25 -0.87
N ILE A 111 19.70 -4.46 -1.89
CA ILE A 111 19.24 -4.98 -3.18
C ILE A 111 20.32 -5.88 -3.78
N SER A 112 20.01 -7.18 -3.99
CA SER A 112 20.87 -8.18 -4.61
C SER A 112 20.05 -9.35 -5.16
N VAL A 113 20.59 -10.07 -6.13
CA VAL A 113 19.96 -11.27 -6.73
C VAL A 113 19.65 -12.32 -5.66
N LYS A 114 20.59 -12.57 -4.75
CA LYS A 114 20.39 -13.52 -3.64
C LYS A 114 19.16 -13.17 -2.80
N LEU A 115 19.04 -11.93 -2.36
CA LEU A 115 17.90 -11.49 -1.54
C LEU A 115 16.60 -11.42 -2.34
N LEU A 116 16.65 -11.12 -3.64
CA LEU A 116 15.49 -11.25 -4.52
C LEU A 116 14.95 -12.68 -4.46
N HIS A 117 15.80 -13.69 -4.74
CA HIS A 117 15.38 -15.10 -4.73
C HIS A 117 14.92 -15.59 -3.35
N GLU A 118 15.50 -15.12 -2.25
CA GLU A 118 15.01 -15.41 -0.90
C GLU A 118 13.63 -14.81 -0.68
N THR A 119 13.40 -13.60 -1.15
CA THR A 119 12.14 -12.87 -0.96
C THR A 119 10.99 -13.51 -1.74
N VAL A 120 11.22 -13.89 -2.99
CA VAL A 120 10.17 -14.49 -3.84
C VAL A 120 9.78 -15.91 -3.44
N LYS A 121 10.49 -16.55 -2.50
CA LYS A 121 10.04 -17.81 -1.90
C LYS A 121 8.80 -17.64 -1.01
N THR A 122 8.59 -16.46 -0.47
CA THR A 122 7.52 -16.17 0.49
C THR A 122 6.54 -15.11 0.02
N GLU A 123 6.96 -14.24 -0.91
CA GLU A 123 6.18 -13.12 -1.41
C GLU A 123 5.97 -13.23 -2.92
N PRO A 124 4.78 -12.85 -3.43
CA PRO A 124 4.52 -12.84 -4.88
C PRO A 124 5.50 -11.94 -5.62
N ILE A 125 6.06 -12.43 -6.73
CA ILE A 125 7.10 -11.72 -7.50
C ILE A 125 6.62 -10.35 -8.02
N GLU A 126 5.35 -10.23 -8.41
CA GLU A 126 4.74 -8.99 -8.87
C GLU A 126 4.70 -7.94 -7.75
N PHE A 127 4.49 -8.39 -6.52
CA PHE A 127 4.55 -7.50 -5.36
C PHE A 127 5.98 -7.06 -5.07
N VAL A 128 6.93 -7.98 -5.10
CA VAL A 128 8.37 -7.68 -4.94
C VAL A 128 8.82 -6.67 -6.00
N PHE A 129 8.41 -6.87 -7.26
CA PHE A 129 8.65 -5.93 -8.35
C PHE A 129 8.07 -4.53 -8.06
N SER A 130 6.83 -4.47 -7.62
CA SER A 130 6.14 -3.19 -7.35
C SER A 130 6.81 -2.38 -6.24
N VAL A 131 7.24 -3.03 -5.15
CA VAL A 131 7.92 -2.36 -4.03
C VAL A 131 9.36 -1.98 -4.42
N LEU A 132 10.03 -2.77 -5.26
CA LEU A 132 11.36 -2.45 -5.82
C LEU A 132 11.27 -1.21 -6.72
N ALA A 133 10.31 -1.19 -7.66
CA ALA A 133 10.08 -0.05 -8.54
C ALA A 133 9.75 1.22 -7.76
N LYS A 134 8.93 1.11 -6.71
CA LYS A 134 8.66 2.22 -5.80
C LYS A 134 9.94 2.68 -5.11
N ARG A 135 10.78 1.77 -4.62
CA ARG A 135 12.05 2.11 -3.95
C ARG A 135 12.97 2.91 -4.86
N PHE A 136 13.17 2.51 -6.13
CA PHE A 136 14.03 3.26 -7.05
C PHE A 136 13.47 4.64 -7.39
N ARG A 137 12.15 4.79 -7.53
CA ARG A 137 11.50 6.11 -7.66
C ARG A 137 11.73 6.98 -6.44
N ASP A 138 11.59 6.44 -5.23
CA ASP A 138 11.83 7.17 -3.98
C ASP A 138 13.31 7.61 -3.86
N LEU A 139 14.26 6.74 -4.26
CA LEU A 139 15.69 7.07 -4.32
C LEU A 139 15.98 8.20 -5.32
N TYR A 140 15.28 8.21 -6.44
CA TYR A 140 15.40 9.31 -7.42
C TYR A 140 14.83 10.61 -6.84
N TRP A 141 13.62 10.58 -6.31
CA TRP A 141 12.95 11.76 -5.78
C TRP A 141 13.68 12.37 -4.59
N VAL A 142 14.28 11.58 -3.71
CA VAL A 142 15.06 12.10 -2.59
C VAL A 142 16.29 12.89 -3.04
N LYS A 143 16.79 12.68 -4.28
CA LYS A 143 17.87 13.46 -4.88
C LYS A 143 17.38 14.72 -5.60
N VAL A 144 16.18 14.70 -6.15
CA VAL A 144 15.64 15.77 -7.01
C VAL A 144 14.77 16.73 -6.22
N ASN A 145 13.84 16.21 -5.45
CA ASN A 145 12.90 16.99 -4.66
C ASN A 145 12.38 16.15 -3.48
N GLU A 146 13.11 16.14 -2.39
CA GLU A 146 12.77 15.36 -1.20
C GLU A 146 11.48 15.81 -0.49
N GLU A 147 11.11 17.08 -0.64
CA GLU A 147 9.91 17.64 0.00
C GLU A 147 8.63 17.07 -0.59
N SER A 148 8.69 16.52 -1.81
CA SER A 148 7.56 15.85 -2.46
C SER A 148 7.25 14.46 -1.86
N LEU A 149 8.16 13.89 -1.07
CA LEU A 149 8.00 12.56 -0.50
C LEU A 149 7.20 12.60 0.80
N PRO A 150 6.13 11.79 0.94
CA PRO A 150 5.26 11.79 2.12
C PRO A 150 5.86 10.97 3.28
N TYR A 151 7.16 11.14 3.55
CA TYR A 151 7.91 10.36 4.53
C TYR A 151 8.36 11.17 5.72
N GLN A 152 8.55 10.50 6.86
CA GLN A 152 9.14 11.11 8.05
C GLN A 152 10.62 11.41 7.83
N PRO A 153 11.20 12.41 8.54
CA PRO A 153 12.61 12.81 8.36
C PRO A 153 13.62 11.66 8.48
N TRP A 154 13.39 10.71 9.39
CA TRP A 154 14.26 9.54 9.55
C TRP A 154 14.21 8.58 8.34
N GLN A 155 13.06 8.47 7.68
CA GLN A 155 12.90 7.68 6.45
C GLN A 155 13.61 8.36 5.28
N ILE A 156 13.45 9.67 5.14
CA ILE A 156 14.19 10.48 4.17
C ILE A 156 15.70 10.32 4.37
N GLY A 157 16.19 10.40 5.62
CA GLY A 157 17.60 10.19 5.93
C GLY A 157 18.12 8.80 5.53
N LYS A 158 17.29 7.77 5.66
CA LYS A 158 17.63 6.40 5.21
C LYS A 158 17.69 6.31 3.68
N LEU A 159 16.72 6.88 2.98
CA LEU A 159 16.70 6.95 1.51
C LEU A 159 17.88 7.73 0.96
N LYS A 160 18.23 8.89 1.55
CA LYS A 160 19.42 9.67 1.16
C LYS A 160 20.69 8.86 1.22
N ARG A 161 20.94 8.14 2.32
CA ARG A 161 22.12 7.28 2.47
C ARG A 161 22.18 6.18 1.40
N GLN A 162 21.03 5.55 1.10
CA GLN A 162 20.96 4.54 0.03
C GLN A 162 21.16 5.16 -1.35
N ALA A 163 20.56 6.34 -1.60
CA ALA A 163 20.64 7.03 -2.89
C ALA A 163 22.08 7.53 -3.21
N GLN A 164 22.94 7.69 -2.23
CA GLN A 164 24.35 8.06 -2.46
C GLN A 164 25.12 7.04 -3.29
N LYS A 165 24.68 5.76 -3.30
CA LYS A 165 25.29 4.70 -4.09
C LYS A 165 25.06 4.85 -5.63
N TYR A 166 24.15 5.70 -6.05
CA TYR A 166 23.72 5.82 -7.42
C TYR A 166 23.84 7.27 -7.91
N SER A 167 24.21 7.46 -9.18
CA SER A 167 24.04 8.75 -9.84
C SER A 167 22.53 8.99 -10.14
N GLN A 168 22.17 10.25 -10.44
CA GLN A 168 20.80 10.55 -10.83
C GLN A 168 20.45 9.89 -12.17
N ASP A 169 21.41 9.83 -13.11
CA ASP A 169 21.21 9.21 -14.42
C ASP A 169 21.09 7.69 -14.31
N THR A 170 21.90 7.04 -13.47
CA THR A 170 21.75 5.60 -13.16
C THR A 170 20.36 5.28 -12.62
N LEU A 171 19.82 6.10 -11.70
CA LEU A 171 18.47 5.89 -11.17
C LEU A 171 17.40 6.04 -12.25
N LYS A 172 17.55 7.02 -13.17
CA LYS A 172 16.63 7.16 -14.32
C LYS A 172 16.68 5.94 -15.24
N GLU A 173 17.89 5.46 -15.55
CA GLU A 173 18.06 4.24 -16.38
C GLU A 173 17.41 3.02 -15.74
N ILE A 174 17.60 2.79 -14.43
CA ILE A 174 16.96 1.70 -13.71
C ILE A 174 15.43 1.82 -13.74
N ILE A 175 14.89 3.02 -13.51
CA ILE A 175 13.44 3.26 -13.56
C ILE A 175 12.89 2.97 -14.97
N ASN A 176 13.57 3.41 -16.02
CA ASN A 176 13.17 3.14 -17.40
C ASN A 176 13.21 1.64 -17.71
N LYS A 177 14.27 0.93 -17.32
CA LYS A 177 14.37 -0.53 -17.48
C LYS A 177 13.26 -1.27 -16.74
N LEU A 178 12.92 -0.84 -15.51
CA LEU A 178 11.79 -1.41 -14.79
C LEU A 178 10.46 -1.19 -15.52
N ALA A 179 10.25 -0.03 -16.13
CA ALA A 179 9.07 0.22 -16.95
C ALA A 179 9.01 -0.67 -18.20
N GLU A 180 10.15 -0.89 -18.88
CA GLU A 180 10.25 -1.81 -20.01
C GLU A 180 9.96 -3.27 -19.61
N ILE A 181 10.48 -3.70 -18.45
CA ILE A 181 10.21 -5.03 -17.89
C ILE A 181 8.70 -5.21 -17.65
N ASP A 182 8.04 -4.23 -17.02
CA ASP A 182 6.59 -4.26 -16.77
C ASP A 182 5.79 -4.48 -18.07
N VAL A 183 6.15 -3.75 -19.14
CA VAL A 183 5.50 -3.89 -20.45
C VAL A 183 5.77 -5.27 -21.05
N LYS A 184 7.02 -5.76 -21.04
CA LYS A 184 7.37 -7.08 -21.60
C LYS A 184 6.62 -8.20 -20.90
N VAL A 185 6.57 -8.18 -19.56
CA VAL A 185 5.90 -9.20 -18.76
C VAL A 185 4.38 -9.17 -18.98
N LYS A 186 3.75 -8.00 -18.97
CA LYS A 186 2.31 -7.86 -19.24
C LYS A 186 1.90 -8.24 -20.65
N THR A 187 2.85 -8.18 -21.59
CA THR A 187 2.64 -8.65 -22.98
C THR A 187 3.13 -10.09 -23.20
N SER A 188 3.42 -10.83 -22.15
CA SER A 188 3.91 -12.22 -22.17
C SER A 188 5.17 -12.44 -23.03
N LYS A 189 6.02 -11.42 -23.14
CA LYS A 189 7.28 -11.48 -23.91
C LYS A 189 8.49 -11.85 -23.05
N ALA A 190 8.36 -11.82 -21.74
CA ALA A 190 9.46 -12.12 -20.82
C ALA A 190 8.94 -12.66 -19.48
N ASP A 191 9.80 -13.42 -18.80
CA ASP A 191 9.61 -13.86 -17.43
C ASP A 191 10.13 -12.79 -16.44
N LEU A 192 9.32 -12.46 -15.43
CA LEU A 192 9.61 -11.35 -14.53
C LEU A 192 10.87 -11.58 -13.69
N ILE A 193 11.08 -12.81 -13.18
CA ILE A 193 12.23 -13.07 -12.32
C ILE A 193 13.53 -13.01 -13.11
N SER A 194 13.55 -13.56 -14.33
CA SER A 194 14.69 -13.54 -15.22
C SER A 194 15.11 -12.12 -15.63
N GLU A 195 14.13 -11.26 -15.94
CA GLU A 195 14.39 -9.85 -16.28
C GLU A 195 14.92 -9.07 -15.06
N LEU A 196 14.40 -9.36 -13.85
CA LEU A 196 14.92 -8.73 -12.62
C LEU A 196 16.33 -9.17 -12.30
N ASP A 197 16.67 -10.46 -12.46
CA ASP A 197 18.03 -10.95 -12.28
C ASP A 197 19.00 -10.21 -13.21
N LEU A 198 18.66 -10.12 -14.52
CA LEU A 198 19.46 -9.39 -15.49
C LEU A 198 19.61 -7.90 -15.13
N LEU A 199 18.55 -7.27 -14.65
CA LEU A 199 18.59 -5.87 -14.22
C LEU A 199 19.55 -5.71 -13.03
N LEU A 200 19.43 -6.57 -12.02
CA LEU A 200 20.22 -6.46 -10.80
C LEU A 200 21.71 -6.72 -11.08
N ILE A 201 22.06 -7.73 -11.89
CA ILE A 201 23.43 -8.02 -12.28
C ILE A 201 24.05 -6.85 -13.07
N LYS A 202 23.32 -6.29 -14.05
CA LYS A 202 23.86 -5.24 -14.94
C LYS A 202 23.91 -3.84 -14.34
N SER A 203 23.10 -3.57 -13.31
CA SER A 203 22.92 -2.20 -12.80
C SER A 203 23.47 -2.00 -11.39
N LEU A 204 23.84 -3.08 -10.67
CA LEU A 204 24.28 -3.04 -9.28
C LEU A 204 25.65 -3.71 -9.04
N GLU A 205 26.14 -4.46 -9.98
CA GLU A 205 27.54 -4.99 -10.07
C GLU A 205 28.36 -4.20 -11.08
#